data_deefbc86caa0f510d9d43a033ea86182
#
_entry.id   deefbc86caa0f510d9d43a033ea86182
#
_cell.length_a   1.000
_cell.length_b   1.000
_cell.length_c   1.000
_cell.angle_alpha   90.00
_cell.angle_beta   90.00
_cell.angle_gamma   90.00
#
_symmetry.space_group_name_H-M   'P 1'
#
loop_
_entity.id
_entity.type
_entity.pdbx_description
1 polymer ?
#
loop_
_entity_poly.entity_id
_entity_poly.type
_entity_poly.pdbx_seq_one_letter_code
_entity_poly.pdbx_strand_id
1 'polypeptide(L)'
;MMLAEALQESTDSDLQILRYRDDYTIFSNDSEKLKKVISTLHSVLSDLKLSLNERKTEFSDSSSLNILKKDKIASLRLPTSGSLGILKEAYSILMFTSEHPNSGQLCRILIEFSKRLQLEKNKEHVEQHFPQLVSILCEIAIRNRKHAQFPIAIISQLLSRPAIPDQQYKSDLAQQLVDRFKKQVNIGYIEIWLQRALLATGTQEDFNEALCKHVENTNTKPLWNVSWVKQDYLDKIAWNSTEFIDREALCKITPFIEMDEISVFEYC
;
A
#
# COMPACT_ATOMS: atom_id res chain seq x y z
N MET A 1 -32.43 5.39 -9.58
CA MET A 1 -33.77 5.70 -10.04
C MET A 1 -34.19 7.08 -9.54
N MET A 2 -34.41 7.29 -8.25
CA MET A 2 -34.88 8.58 -7.67
C MET A 2 -34.08 9.84 -8.08
N LEU A 3 -32.74 9.78 -8.13
CA LEU A 3 -31.92 10.92 -8.53
C LEU A 3 -32.07 11.23 -10.03
N ALA A 4 -32.13 10.20 -10.87
CA ALA A 4 -32.36 10.35 -12.29
C ALA A 4 -33.76 10.90 -12.56
N GLU A 5 -34.79 10.49 -11.81
CA GLU A 5 -36.16 11.00 -11.89
C GLU A 5 -36.24 12.45 -11.43
N ALA A 6 -35.63 12.80 -10.30
CA ALA A 6 -35.57 14.18 -9.79
C ALA A 6 -34.81 15.15 -10.73
N LEU A 7 -33.90 14.61 -11.55
CA LEU A 7 -33.10 15.38 -12.53
C LEU A 7 -33.66 15.29 -13.94
N GLN A 8 -34.54 14.32 -14.27
CA GLN A 8 -35.20 14.19 -15.59
C GLN A 8 -36.18 15.29 -15.88
N GLU A 9 -36.64 16.06 -14.89
CA GLU A 9 -37.41 17.27 -15.13
C GLU A 9 -36.58 18.40 -15.79
N SER A 10 -35.25 18.26 -15.83
CA SER A 10 -34.38 19.12 -16.64
C SER A 10 -33.81 18.33 -17.82
N THR A 11 -34.57 18.19 -18.88
CA THR A 11 -34.13 17.72 -20.21
C THR A 11 -33.14 18.71 -20.83
N ASP A 12 -31.99 18.86 -20.20
CA ASP A 12 -30.96 19.79 -20.62
C ASP A 12 -29.79 18.99 -21.16
N SER A 13 -29.52 19.11 -22.45
CA SER A 13 -28.42 18.43 -23.15
C SER A 13 -27.03 18.77 -22.61
N ASP A 14 -26.96 19.81 -21.77
CA ASP A 14 -25.70 20.32 -21.21
C ASP A 14 -25.32 19.73 -19.84
N LEU A 15 -26.16 18.83 -19.30
CA LEU A 15 -25.88 18.21 -17.99
C LEU A 15 -25.50 16.74 -18.18
N GLN A 16 -24.31 16.36 -17.73
CA GLN A 16 -23.86 14.98 -17.68
C GLN A 16 -23.54 14.58 -16.25
N ILE A 17 -24.09 13.45 -15.81
CA ILE A 17 -23.88 12.91 -14.49
C ILE A 17 -23.27 11.51 -14.63
N LEU A 18 -22.07 11.33 -14.12
CA LEU A 18 -21.41 10.04 -13.97
C LEU A 18 -21.48 9.60 -12.52
N ARG A 19 -21.90 8.37 -12.30
CA ARG A 19 -21.93 7.76 -10.97
C ARG A 19 -21.06 6.52 -10.95
N TYR A 20 -20.17 6.45 -9.99
CA TYR A 20 -19.42 5.24 -9.68
C TYR A 20 -19.56 4.92 -8.20
N ARG A 21 -20.36 3.91 -7.87
CA ARG A 21 -20.74 3.54 -6.49
C ARG A 21 -21.35 4.74 -5.75
N ASP A 22 -20.58 5.35 -4.81
CA ASP A 22 -20.99 6.46 -3.97
C ASP A 22 -20.49 7.82 -4.51
N ASP A 23 -19.61 7.80 -5.51
CA ASP A 23 -19.02 9.00 -6.09
C ASP A 23 -19.88 9.50 -7.28
N TYR A 24 -20.16 10.79 -7.30
CA TYR A 24 -20.84 11.48 -8.41
C TYR A 24 -19.87 12.47 -9.05
N THR A 25 -19.79 12.45 -10.36
CA THR A 25 -19.10 13.48 -11.15
C THR A 25 -20.13 14.13 -12.08
N ILE A 26 -20.31 15.44 -11.93
CA ILE A 26 -21.34 16.19 -12.61
C ILE A 26 -20.68 17.24 -13.49
N PHE A 27 -21.03 17.26 -14.76
CA PHE A 27 -20.52 18.19 -15.76
C PHE A 27 -21.65 19.06 -16.28
N SER A 28 -21.41 20.36 -16.38
CA SER A 28 -22.26 21.33 -17.07
C SER A 28 -21.42 22.52 -17.51
N ASN A 29 -21.84 23.18 -18.60
CA ASN A 29 -21.28 24.44 -19.04
C ASN A 29 -21.86 25.64 -18.26
N ASP A 30 -22.82 25.41 -17.38
CA ASP A 30 -23.49 26.43 -16.57
C ASP A 30 -23.30 26.16 -15.08
N SER A 31 -22.63 27.07 -14.39
CA SER A 31 -22.33 26.98 -12.97
C SER A 31 -23.59 27.04 -12.08
N GLU A 32 -24.62 27.77 -12.49
CA GLU A 32 -25.87 27.86 -11.73
C GLU A 32 -26.65 26.54 -11.82
N LYS A 33 -26.59 25.87 -12.96
CA LYS A 33 -27.15 24.52 -13.11
C LYS A 33 -26.43 23.53 -12.19
N LEU A 34 -25.11 23.57 -12.11
CA LEU A 34 -24.35 22.71 -11.19
C LEU A 34 -24.77 22.93 -9.73
N LYS A 35 -24.93 24.16 -9.28
CA LYS A 35 -25.41 24.48 -7.93
C LYS A 35 -26.80 23.92 -7.67
N LYS A 36 -27.72 24.06 -8.64
CA LYS A 36 -29.08 23.53 -8.55
C LYS A 36 -29.07 22.01 -8.44
N VAL A 37 -28.28 21.33 -9.25
CA VAL A 37 -28.16 19.87 -9.21
C VAL A 37 -27.61 19.38 -7.85
N ILE A 38 -26.61 20.06 -7.30
CA ILE A 38 -26.08 19.72 -5.99
C ILE A 38 -27.12 19.94 -4.88
N SER A 39 -27.89 21.03 -4.97
CA SER A 39 -29.00 21.27 -4.03
C SER A 39 -30.06 20.15 -4.11
N THR A 40 -30.40 19.73 -5.32
CA THR A 40 -31.35 18.61 -5.55
C THR A 40 -30.76 17.29 -5.01
N LEU A 41 -29.49 17.01 -5.27
CA LEU A 41 -28.79 15.83 -4.76
C LEU A 41 -28.78 15.82 -3.23
N HIS A 42 -28.51 16.97 -2.61
CA HIS A 42 -28.52 17.11 -1.16
C HIS A 42 -29.93 16.83 -0.59
N SER A 43 -30.99 17.34 -1.23
CA SER A 43 -32.37 17.07 -0.80
C SER A 43 -32.71 15.58 -0.89
N VAL A 44 -32.41 14.93 -2.02
CA VAL A 44 -32.68 13.49 -2.23
C VAL A 44 -31.91 12.63 -1.22
N LEU A 45 -30.66 12.97 -0.95
CA LEU A 45 -29.85 12.23 0.03
C LEU A 45 -30.38 12.44 1.46
N SER A 46 -30.83 13.66 1.79
CA SER A 46 -31.42 13.99 3.10
C SER A 46 -32.70 13.17 3.33
N ASP A 47 -33.55 13.01 2.33
CA ASP A 47 -34.76 12.17 2.41
C ASP A 47 -34.42 10.70 2.71
N LEU A 48 -33.26 10.24 2.20
CA LEU A 48 -32.72 8.91 2.45
C LEU A 48 -31.91 8.82 3.78
N LYS A 49 -31.88 9.90 4.57
CA LYS A 49 -31.05 10.04 5.80
C LYS A 49 -29.55 9.86 5.53
N LEU A 50 -29.10 10.27 4.37
CA LEU A 50 -27.71 10.33 3.93
C LEU A 50 -27.27 11.79 3.81
N SER A 51 -25.98 12.04 3.81
CA SER A 51 -25.42 13.39 3.60
C SER A 51 -24.28 13.36 2.60
N LEU A 52 -24.09 14.43 1.86
CA LEU A 52 -22.91 14.66 1.06
C LEU A 52 -21.69 14.88 1.97
N ASN A 53 -20.56 14.34 1.58
CA ASN A 53 -19.31 14.63 2.26
C ASN A 53 -18.73 15.95 1.70
N GLU A 54 -19.01 17.06 2.38
CA GLU A 54 -18.57 18.42 1.97
C GLU A 54 -17.05 18.52 1.76
N ARG A 55 -16.25 17.77 2.55
CA ARG A 55 -14.79 17.77 2.41
C ARG A 55 -14.29 17.10 1.13
N LYS A 56 -15.12 16.26 0.51
CA LYS A 56 -14.83 15.58 -0.75
C LYS A 56 -15.55 16.20 -1.96
N THR A 57 -16.47 17.15 -1.72
CA THR A 57 -17.19 17.84 -2.78
C THR A 57 -16.37 19.02 -3.25
N GLU A 58 -15.92 18.98 -4.49
CA GLU A 58 -15.09 20.03 -5.10
C GLU A 58 -15.77 20.57 -6.36
N PHE A 59 -15.73 21.87 -6.55
CA PHE A 59 -16.12 22.55 -7.79
C PHE A 59 -14.89 22.90 -8.59
N SER A 60 -14.97 22.82 -9.91
CA SER A 60 -13.87 23.19 -10.78
C SER A 60 -14.34 23.70 -12.13
N ASP A 61 -13.67 24.75 -12.57
CA ASP A 61 -13.83 25.30 -13.92
C ASP A 61 -13.01 24.53 -14.98
N SER A 62 -12.18 23.56 -14.56
CA SER A 62 -11.34 22.76 -15.44
C SER A 62 -11.68 21.28 -15.30
N SER A 63 -12.53 20.77 -16.22
CA SER A 63 -12.94 19.36 -16.24
C SER A 63 -11.76 18.39 -16.41
N SER A 64 -10.78 18.74 -17.25
CA SER A 64 -9.66 17.85 -17.58
C SER A 64 -8.67 17.62 -16.43
N LEU A 65 -8.46 18.63 -15.57
CA LEU A 65 -7.50 18.51 -14.46
C LEU A 65 -8.14 17.89 -13.21
N ASN A 66 -9.44 18.11 -12.98
CA ASN A 66 -10.10 17.66 -11.76
C ASN A 66 -10.75 16.27 -11.86
N ILE A 67 -10.82 15.70 -13.07
CA ILE A 67 -11.14 14.26 -13.24
C ILE A 67 -10.02 13.38 -12.65
N LEU A 68 -8.79 13.86 -12.67
CA LEU A 68 -7.66 13.13 -12.10
C LEU A 68 -7.50 13.46 -10.62
N LYS A 69 -7.40 12.43 -9.78
CA LYS A 69 -7.07 12.59 -8.36
C LYS A 69 -5.75 13.36 -8.22
N LYS A 70 -5.62 14.16 -7.16
CA LYS A 70 -4.42 15.00 -6.90
C LYS A 70 -3.13 14.17 -6.84
N ASP A 71 -3.20 12.99 -6.22
CA ASP A 71 -2.07 12.06 -6.16
C ASP A 71 -1.66 11.53 -7.54
N LYS A 72 -2.62 11.31 -8.44
CA LYS A 72 -2.34 10.89 -9.81
C LYS A 72 -1.64 12.00 -10.60
N ILE A 73 -2.08 13.25 -10.45
CA ILE A 73 -1.40 14.40 -11.06
C ILE A 73 0.01 14.55 -10.50
N ALA A 74 0.17 14.43 -9.17
CA ALA A 74 1.45 14.49 -8.51
C ALA A 74 2.40 13.38 -8.98
N SER A 75 1.89 12.15 -9.15
CA SER A 75 2.69 11.03 -9.65
C SER A 75 3.21 11.24 -11.08
N LEU A 76 2.46 11.94 -11.94
CA LEU A 76 2.89 12.30 -13.31
C LEU A 76 4.00 13.36 -13.31
N ARG A 77 4.14 14.12 -12.24
CA ARG A 77 5.21 15.13 -12.07
C ARG A 77 6.49 14.56 -11.46
N LEU A 78 6.44 13.34 -10.95
CA LEU A 78 7.67 12.70 -10.48
C LEU A 78 8.65 12.57 -11.64
N PRO A 79 9.95 12.81 -11.40
CA PRO A 79 10.94 12.71 -12.44
C PRO A 79 10.91 11.33 -13.09
N THR A 80 10.74 11.29 -14.40
CA THR A 80 10.79 10.05 -15.16
C THR A 80 12.19 9.48 -15.16
N SER A 81 12.27 8.17 -15.19
CA SER A 81 13.48 7.37 -15.10
C SER A 81 14.68 7.92 -15.88
N GLY A 82 15.80 8.07 -15.20
CA GLY A 82 17.10 8.31 -15.80
C GLY A 82 17.67 9.74 -15.66
N SER A 83 16.86 10.73 -15.26
CA SER A 83 17.34 12.11 -15.06
C SER A 83 17.90 12.38 -13.66
N LEU A 84 17.49 11.60 -12.68
CA LEU A 84 17.96 11.71 -11.28
C LEU A 84 18.79 10.48 -10.89
N GLY A 85 19.79 10.69 -10.03
CA GLY A 85 20.44 9.58 -9.34
C GLY A 85 19.49 8.84 -8.40
N ILE A 86 19.74 7.57 -8.15
CA ILE A 86 18.89 6.65 -7.36
C ILE A 86 18.49 7.25 -6.00
N LEU A 87 19.41 7.88 -5.29
CA LEU A 87 19.13 8.47 -3.98
C LEU A 87 18.14 9.65 -4.09
N LYS A 88 18.30 10.51 -5.09
CA LYS A 88 17.37 11.64 -5.32
C LYS A 88 15.99 11.15 -5.69
N GLU A 89 15.90 10.07 -6.45
CA GLU A 89 14.62 9.45 -6.77
C GLU A 89 13.94 8.88 -5.53
N ALA A 90 14.67 8.19 -4.65
CA ALA A 90 14.14 7.70 -3.38
C ALA A 90 13.58 8.85 -2.52
N TYR A 91 14.29 9.97 -2.44
CA TYR A 91 13.78 11.17 -1.76
C TYR A 91 12.53 11.76 -2.42
N SER A 92 12.47 11.78 -3.75
CA SER A 92 11.27 12.26 -4.46
C SER A 92 10.05 11.39 -4.16
N ILE A 93 10.24 10.07 -4.05
CA ILE A 93 9.18 9.14 -3.63
C ILE A 93 8.77 9.41 -2.19
N LEU A 94 9.73 9.61 -1.27
CA LEU A 94 9.43 9.96 0.12
C LEU A 94 8.62 11.25 0.23
N MET A 95 8.97 12.29 -0.53
CA MET A 95 8.22 13.55 -0.56
C MET A 95 6.81 13.34 -1.10
N PHE A 96 6.67 12.61 -2.20
CA PHE A 96 5.36 12.24 -2.75
C PHE A 96 4.47 11.56 -1.70
N THR A 97 5.02 10.58 -0.95
CA THR A 97 4.27 9.87 0.08
C THR A 97 3.93 10.72 1.31
N SER A 98 4.69 11.78 1.55
CA SER A 98 4.40 12.75 2.63
C SER A 98 3.21 13.65 2.28
N GLU A 99 3.06 14.01 1.01
CA GLU A 99 1.95 14.82 0.50
C GLU A 99 0.70 13.96 0.21
N HIS A 100 0.89 12.72 -0.21
CA HIS A 100 -0.17 11.78 -0.61
C HIS A 100 -0.03 10.43 0.11
N PRO A 101 -0.24 10.38 1.44
CA PRO A 101 -0.07 9.15 2.20
C PRO A 101 -1.08 8.07 1.76
N ASN A 102 -0.60 6.83 1.66
CA ASN A 102 -1.36 5.66 1.21
C ASN A 102 -1.99 5.80 -0.20
N SER A 103 -1.40 6.61 -1.06
CA SER A 103 -1.82 6.72 -2.46
C SER A 103 -1.67 5.39 -3.20
N GLY A 104 -2.68 5.02 -3.97
CA GLY A 104 -2.62 3.84 -4.86
C GLY A 104 -1.56 3.94 -5.96
N GLN A 105 -1.05 5.15 -6.27
CA GLN A 105 0.05 5.33 -7.23
C GLN A 105 1.40 4.85 -6.68
N LEU A 106 1.53 4.76 -5.33
CA LEU A 106 2.78 4.40 -4.68
C LEU A 106 3.27 3.00 -5.07
N CYS A 107 2.36 2.03 -5.20
CA CYS A 107 2.71 0.66 -5.59
C CYS A 107 3.45 0.65 -6.93
N ARG A 108 2.87 1.28 -7.95
CA ARG A 108 3.45 1.38 -9.27
C ARG A 108 4.80 2.12 -9.26
N ILE A 109 4.89 3.22 -8.52
CA ILE A 109 6.13 4.01 -8.38
C ILE A 109 7.24 3.14 -7.77
N LEU A 110 6.94 2.37 -6.72
CA LEU A 110 7.91 1.51 -6.04
C LEU A 110 8.32 0.30 -6.89
N ILE A 111 7.40 -0.31 -7.65
CA ILE A 111 7.73 -1.37 -8.59
C ILE A 111 8.72 -0.87 -9.65
N GLU A 112 8.44 0.28 -10.24
CA GLU A 112 9.36 0.88 -11.23
C GLU A 112 10.71 1.29 -10.60
N PHE A 113 10.69 1.79 -9.38
CA PHE A 113 11.92 2.08 -8.63
C PHE A 113 12.74 0.81 -8.36
N SER A 114 12.10 -0.28 -7.94
CA SER A 114 12.77 -1.58 -7.74
C SER A 114 13.46 -2.08 -9.02
N LYS A 115 12.79 -2.02 -10.17
CA LYS A 115 13.38 -2.39 -11.46
C LYS A 115 14.65 -1.58 -11.76
N ARG A 116 14.64 -0.28 -11.45
CA ARG A 116 15.80 0.59 -11.65
C ARG A 116 16.94 0.29 -10.70
N LEU A 117 16.66 -0.08 -9.46
CA LEU A 117 17.68 -0.52 -8.51
C LEU A 117 18.44 -1.76 -9.01
N GLN A 118 17.78 -2.62 -9.78
CA GLN A 118 18.37 -3.86 -10.30
C GLN A 118 19.23 -3.66 -11.55
N LEU A 119 19.17 -2.49 -12.22
CA LEU A 119 19.98 -2.22 -13.39
C LEU A 119 21.49 -2.18 -13.05
N GLU A 120 22.31 -2.86 -13.85
CA GLU A 120 23.76 -2.94 -13.62
C GLU A 120 24.42 -1.55 -13.55
N LYS A 121 23.97 -0.60 -14.38
CA LYS A 121 24.46 0.79 -14.36
C LYS A 121 24.24 1.54 -13.03
N ASN A 122 23.33 1.06 -12.18
CA ASN A 122 23.01 1.68 -10.90
C ASN A 122 23.64 0.95 -9.72
N LYS A 123 24.32 -0.17 -9.94
CA LYS A 123 24.84 -1.06 -8.90
C LYS A 123 25.76 -0.32 -7.95
N GLU A 124 26.76 0.38 -8.44
CA GLU A 124 27.72 1.14 -7.63
C GLU A 124 27.02 2.23 -6.78
N HIS A 125 26.08 2.96 -7.38
CA HIS A 125 25.32 3.98 -6.66
C HIS A 125 24.43 3.39 -5.56
N VAL A 126 23.84 2.22 -5.79
CA VAL A 126 23.03 1.51 -4.79
C VAL A 126 23.91 1.06 -3.64
N GLU A 127 25.09 0.49 -3.92
CA GLU A 127 26.04 0.05 -2.90
C GLU A 127 26.56 1.21 -2.06
N GLN A 128 26.91 2.32 -2.70
CA GLN A 128 27.38 3.54 -2.03
C GLN A 128 26.33 4.15 -1.09
N HIS A 129 25.04 4.08 -1.46
CA HIS A 129 23.95 4.70 -0.74
C HIS A 129 23.01 3.71 -0.03
N PHE A 130 23.49 2.49 0.16
CA PHE A 130 22.68 1.41 0.72
C PHE A 130 21.98 1.76 2.05
N PRO A 131 22.68 2.29 3.09
CA PRO A 131 22.04 2.60 4.37
C PRO A 131 20.97 3.69 4.24
N GLN A 132 21.24 4.70 3.41
CA GLN A 132 20.32 5.79 3.15
C GLN A 132 19.05 5.29 2.43
N LEU A 133 19.22 4.42 1.44
CA LEU A 133 18.11 3.81 0.71
C LEU A 133 17.23 2.98 1.65
N VAL A 134 17.82 2.14 2.49
CA VAL A 134 17.07 1.36 3.49
C VAL A 134 16.33 2.27 4.46
N SER A 135 16.97 3.34 4.94
CA SER A 135 16.34 4.31 5.85
C SER A 135 15.15 5.03 5.21
N ILE A 136 15.29 5.47 3.94
CA ILE A 136 14.21 6.14 3.20
C ILE A 136 13.04 5.18 2.97
N LEU A 137 13.32 3.96 2.53
CA LEU A 137 12.30 2.94 2.29
C LEU A 137 11.57 2.55 3.59
N CYS A 138 12.28 2.45 4.70
CA CYS A 138 11.68 2.24 6.03
C CYS A 138 10.71 3.37 6.37
N GLU A 139 11.09 4.63 6.15
CA GLU A 139 10.22 5.78 6.40
C GLU A 139 8.99 5.78 5.49
N ILE A 140 9.15 5.42 4.21
CA ILE A 140 8.04 5.25 3.28
C ILE A 140 7.06 4.17 3.79
N ALA A 141 7.57 3.02 4.26
CA ALA A 141 6.75 1.94 4.79
C ALA A 141 5.96 2.35 6.03
N ILE A 142 6.60 3.07 6.96
CA ILE A 142 5.96 3.56 8.19
C ILE A 142 4.82 4.53 7.89
N ARG A 143 5.04 5.45 6.96
CA ARG A 143 4.04 6.47 6.57
C ARG A 143 2.91 5.91 5.72
N ASN A 144 3.15 4.84 4.98
CA ASN A 144 2.23 4.27 4.00
C ASN A 144 1.93 2.80 4.32
N ARG A 145 1.37 2.56 5.50
CA ARG A 145 1.14 1.22 6.05
C ARG A 145 0.31 0.32 5.14
N LYS A 146 -0.64 0.89 4.40
CA LYS A 146 -1.45 0.15 3.43
C LYS A 146 -0.60 -0.52 2.34
N HIS A 147 0.55 0.07 2.02
CA HIS A 147 1.44 -0.36 0.93
C HIS A 147 2.84 -0.73 1.44
N ALA A 148 2.99 -1.00 2.76
CA ALA A 148 4.28 -1.25 3.41
C ALA A 148 5.02 -2.46 2.83
N GLN A 149 4.32 -3.45 2.27
CA GLN A 149 4.91 -4.63 1.64
C GLN A 149 5.87 -4.28 0.49
N PHE A 150 5.58 -3.23 -0.29
CA PHE A 150 6.42 -2.85 -1.42
C PHE A 150 7.81 -2.31 -1.00
N PRO A 151 7.91 -1.30 -0.12
CA PRO A 151 9.21 -0.86 0.34
C PRO A 151 9.94 -1.91 1.18
N ILE A 152 9.23 -2.77 1.95
CA ILE A 152 9.86 -3.88 2.69
C ILE A 152 10.44 -4.90 1.72
N ALA A 153 9.75 -5.24 0.62
CA ALA A 153 10.29 -6.11 -0.41
C ALA A 153 11.57 -5.54 -1.04
N ILE A 154 11.58 -4.25 -1.35
CA ILE A 154 12.79 -3.59 -1.87
C ILE A 154 13.93 -3.66 -0.84
N ILE A 155 13.65 -3.43 0.44
CA ILE A 155 14.65 -3.55 1.51
C ILE A 155 15.21 -4.98 1.56
N SER A 156 14.38 -6.01 1.47
CA SER A 156 14.85 -7.41 1.48
C SER A 156 15.76 -7.72 0.29
N GLN A 157 15.44 -7.20 -0.90
CA GLN A 157 16.29 -7.30 -2.10
C GLN A 157 17.62 -6.58 -1.92
N LEU A 158 17.63 -5.43 -1.27
CA LEU A 158 18.86 -4.70 -0.95
C LEU A 158 19.72 -5.48 0.07
N LEU A 159 19.11 -6.03 1.12
CA LEU A 159 19.80 -6.84 2.13
C LEU A 159 20.41 -8.13 1.57
N SER A 160 19.79 -8.73 0.56
CA SER A 160 20.28 -9.97 -0.07
C SER A 160 21.45 -9.74 -1.05
N ARG A 161 21.82 -8.49 -1.35
CA ARG A 161 22.89 -8.20 -2.33
C ARG A 161 24.24 -8.73 -1.86
N PRO A 162 24.97 -9.47 -2.71
CA PRO A 162 26.29 -10.04 -2.37
C PRO A 162 27.39 -8.98 -2.24
N ALA A 163 27.23 -7.80 -2.87
CA ALA A 163 28.18 -6.70 -2.81
C ALA A 163 28.28 -6.02 -1.44
N ILE A 164 27.35 -6.33 -0.54
CA ILE A 164 27.41 -5.91 0.87
C ILE A 164 27.90 -7.13 1.66
N PRO A 165 29.20 -7.30 1.84
CA PRO A 165 29.80 -8.58 2.28
C PRO A 165 29.65 -8.84 3.77
N ASP A 166 29.47 -7.82 4.60
CA ASP A 166 29.37 -7.97 6.04
C ASP A 166 27.97 -8.44 6.46
N GLN A 167 27.86 -9.74 6.75
CA GLN A 167 26.62 -10.36 7.22
C GLN A 167 26.18 -9.81 8.57
N GLN A 168 27.10 -9.49 9.46
CA GLN A 168 26.77 -8.90 10.77
C GLN A 168 26.16 -7.53 10.59
N TYR A 169 26.72 -6.70 9.72
CA TYR A 169 26.17 -5.39 9.40
C TYR A 169 24.74 -5.46 8.82
N LYS A 170 24.47 -6.45 7.94
CA LYS A 170 23.13 -6.68 7.41
C LYS A 170 22.15 -7.09 8.51
N SER A 171 22.56 -7.97 9.41
CA SER A 171 21.75 -8.41 10.55
C SER A 171 21.47 -7.26 11.52
N ASP A 172 22.46 -6.45 11.82
CA ASP A 172 22.30 -5.27 12.71
C ASP A 172 21.34 -4.25 12.10
N LEU A 173 21.43 -4.02 10.80
CA LEU A 173 20.52 -3.12 10.09
C LEU A 173 19.10 -3.68 10.04
N ALA A 174 18.95 -4.97 9.82
CA ALA A 174 17.67 -5.66 9.85
C ALA A 174 17.02 -5.57 11.24
N GLN A 175 17.81 -5.74 12.31
CA GLN A 175 17.33 -5.57 13.68
C GLN A 175 16.87 -4.14 13.96
N GLN A 176 17.65 -3.13 13.56
CA GLN A 176 17.27 -1.73 13.71
C GLN A 176 15.96 -1.42 12.96
N LEU A 177 15.76 -2.03 11.78
CA LEU A 177 14.52 -1.92 11.02
C LEU A 177 13.33 -2.47 11.82
N VAL A 178 13.44 -3.68 12.35
CA VAL A 178 12.40 -4.31 13.18
C VAL A 178 12.10 -3.46 14.41
N ASP A 179 13.11 -3.01 15.14
CA ASP A 179 12.95 -2.17 16.33
C ASP A 179 12.21 -0.86 16.03
N ARG A 180 12.45 -0.29 14.85
CA ARG A 180 11.74 0.91 14.41
C ARG A 180 10.27 0.66 14.14
N PHE A 181 9.93 -0.48 13.53
CA PHE A 181 8.53 -0.88 13.30
C PHE A 181 7.83 -1.26 14.61
N LYS A 182 8.49 -1.97 15.53
CA LYS A 182 7.92 -2.34 16.84
C LYS A 182 7.49 -1.14 17.70
N LYS A 183 8.03 0.04 17.45
CA LYS A 183 7.58 1.30 18.08
C LYS A 183 6.24 1.80 17.55
N GLN A 184 5.73 1.21 16.49
CA GLN A 184 4.44 1.56 15.89
C GLN A 184 3.33 0.68 16.46
N VAL A 185 2.08 1.17 16.41
CA VAL A 185 0.90 0.41 16.82
C VAL A 185 0.26 -0.29 15.62
N ASN A 186 -0.44 -1.40 15.84
CA ASN A 186 -1.18 -2.15 14.81
C ASN A 186 -0.31 -2.56 13.61
N ILE A 187 0.82 -3.23 13.90
CA ILE A 187 1.81 -3.64 12.88
C ILE A 187 1.69 -5.09 12.43
N GLY A 188 0.66 -5.85 12.86
CA GLY A 188 0.56 -7.29 12.56
C GLY A 188 0.75 -7.61 11.07
N TYR A 189 0.07 -6.88 10.18
CA TYR A 189 0.29 -7.03 8.73
C TYR A 189 1.75 -6.76 8.30
N ILE A 190 2.40 -5.80 8.93
CA ILE A 190 3.80 -5.45 8.65
C ILE A 190 4.73 -6.53 9.20
N GLU A 191 4.44 -7.13 10.37
CA GLU A 191 5.23 -8.22 10.95
C GLU A 191 5.35 -9.41 10.01
N ILE A 192 4.28 -9.77 9.29
CA ILE A 192 4.31 -10.84 8.28
C ILE A 192 5.38 -10.54 7.20
N TRP A 193 5.38 -9.34 6.67
CA TRP A 193 6.35 -8.95 5.64
C TRP A 193 7.76 -8.76 6.18
N LEU A 194 7.91 -8.29 7.43
CA LEU A 194 9.22 -8.23 8.09
C LEU A 194 9.79 -9.63 8.31
N GLN A 195 9.02 -10.59 8.84
CA GLN A 195 9.45 -11.97 8.98
C GLN A 195 9.96 -12.54 7.65
N ARG A 196 9.19 -12.31 6.56
CA ARG A 196 9.57 -12.73 5.22
C ARG A 196 10.85 -12.04 4.74
N ALA A 197 11.02 -10.74 5.04
CA ALA A 197 12.21 -9.97 4.64
C ALA A 197 13.48 -10.38 5.41
N LEU A 198 13.34 -10.80 6.67
CA LEU A 198 14.47 -11.23 7.51
C LEU A 198 15.14 -12.50 7.01
N LEU A 199 14.49 -13.30 6.16
CA LEU A 199 15.15 -14.43 5.49
C LEU A 199 16.39 -14.00 4.70
N ALA A 200 16.41 -12.77 4.18
CA ALA A 200 17.56 -12.21 3.46
C ALA A 200 18.84 -12.12 4.30
N THR A 201 18.70 -12.01 5.61
CA THR A 201 19.83 -11.90 6.55
C THR A 201 19.99 -13.12 7.45
N GLY A 202 19.01 -14.03 7.47
CA GLY A 202 18.95 -15.13 8.42
C GLY A 202 18.68 -14.68 9.86
N THR A 203 18.27 -13.42 10.06
CA THR A 203 17.93 -12.89 11.38
C THR A 203 16.59 -13.47 11.83
N GLN A 204 16.54 -13.97 13.06
CA GLN A 204 15.32 -14.44 13.70
C GLN A 204 14.80 -13.39 14.67
N GLU A 205 13.48 -13.19 14.67
CA GLU A 205 12.80 -12.24 15.53
C GLU A 205 11.47 -12.81 16.01
N ASP A 206 11.14 -12.62 17.28
CA ASP A 206 9.83 -13.03 17.81
C ASP A 206 8.77 -11.96 17.50
N PHE A 207 7.91 -12.27 16.53
CA PHE A 207 6.80 -11.44 16.14
C PHE A 207 5.52 -11.82 16.88
N ASN A 208 4.64 -10.84 17.11
CA ASN A 208 3.38 -11.05 17.83
C ASN A 208 2.26 -11.57 16.93
N GLU A 209 2.36 -11.36 15.60
CA GLU A 209 1.35 -11.76 14.65
C GLU A 209 1.18 -13.29 14.64
N ALA A 210 -0.09 -13.73 14.65
CA ALA A 210 -0.43 -15.14 14.76
C ALA A 210 0.14 -15.98 13.60
N LEU A 211 0.11 -15.46 12.37
CA LEU A 211 0.66 -16.14 11.20
C LEU A 211 2.18 -16.31 11.31
N CYS A 212 2.89 -15.30 11.79
CA CYS A 212 4.33 -15.39 12.03
C CYS A 212 4.67 -16.54 13.01
N LYS A 213 3.91 -16.62 14.11
CA LYS A 213 4.08 -17.69 15.10
C LYS A 213 3.74 -19.08 14.57
N HIS A 214 2.80 -19.19 13.67
CA HIS A 214 2.51 -20.44 12.98
C HIS A 214 3.66 -20.88 12.06
N VAL A 215 4.25 -19.95 11.32
CA VAL A 215 5.41 -20.24 10.46
C VAL A 215 6.60 -20.72 11.30
N GLU A 216 6.84 -20.11 12.45
CA GLU A 216 7.89 -20.50 13.41
C GLU A 216 7.56 -21.78 14.20
N ASN A 217 6.35 -22.27 14.09
CA ASN A 217 5.83 -23.43 14.84
C ASN A 217 5.80 -23.20 16.37
N THR A 218 5.69 -21.93 16.80
CA THR A 218 5.70 -21.54 18.22
C THR A 218 4.31 -21.36 18.81
N ASN A 219 3.24 -21.39 17.98
CA ASN A 219 1.88 -21.12 18.44
C ASN A 219 0.84 -22.07 17.83
N THR A 220 -0.05 -22.55 18.70
CA THR A 220 -1.23 -23.37 18.35
C THR A 220 -2.54 -22.56 18.33
N LYS A 221 -2.48 -21.23 18.54
CA LYS A 221 -3.67 -20.38 18.54
C LYS A 221 -4.24 -20.28 17.11
N PRO A 222 -5.58 -20.28 16.96
CA PRO A 222 -6.19 -20.11 15.65
C PRO A 222 -5.85 -18.75 15.04
N LEU A 223 -5.80 -18.67 13.69
CA LEU A 223 -5.46 -17.46 12.93
C LEU A 223 -6.49 -16.34 13.07
N TRP A 224 -7.70 -16.65 13.55
CA TRP A 224 -8.77 -15.67 13.74
C TRP A 224 -9.46 -15.87 15.10
N ASN A 225 -10.24 -14.90 15.51
CA ASN A 225 -11.02 -15.01 16.75
C ASN A 225 -12.13 -16.06 16.60
N VAL A 226 -12.02 -17.14 17.36
CA VAL A 226 -12.99 -18.24 17.40
C VAL A 226 -13.81 -18.26 18.69
N SER A 227 -13.77 -17.21 19.51
CA SER A 227 -14.48 -17.16 20.79
C SER A 227 -16.01 -17.32 20.69
N TRP A 228 -16.55 -17.09 19.51
CA TRP A 228 -17.97 -17.26 19.16
C TRP A 228 -18.32 -18.68 18.69
N VAL A 229 -17.34 -19.55 18.48
CA VAL A 229 -17.54 -20.94 18.04
C VAL A 229 -17.71 -21.83 19.28
N LYS A 230 -18.69 -22.74 19.24
CA LYS A 230 -18.89 -23.73 20.32
C LYS A 230 -17.69 -24.66 20.45
N GLN A 231 -17.32 -25.01 21.70
CA GLN A 231 -16.15 -25.83 22.01
C GLN A 231 -16.15 -27.17 21.27
N ASP A 232 -17.29 -27.84 21.17
CA ASP A 232 -17.45 -29.14 20.45
C ASP A 232 -17.04 -29.08 18.96
N TYR A 233 -17.06 -27.87 18.36
CA TYR A 233 -16.61 -27.65 17.00
C TYR A 233 -15.15 -27.22 16.96
N LEU A 234 -14.66 -26.50 17.97
CA LEU A 234 -13.25 -26.10 18.06
C LEU A 234 -12.33 -27.32 18.15
N ASP A 235 -12.75 -28.36 18.90
CA ASP A 235 -11.99 -29.60 19.05
C ASP A 235 -11.88 -30.37 17.71
N LYS A 236 -12.85 -30.14 16.79
CA LYS A 236 -12.84 -30.73 15.44
C LYS A 236 -12.03 -29.90 14.44
N ILE A 237 -11.85 -28.62 14.71
CA ILE A 237 -11.00 -27.70 13.92
C ILE A 237 -9.65 -27.62 14.63
N ALA A 238 -8.99 -28.73 14.83
CA ALA A 238 -7.63 -28.76 15.33
C ALA A 238 -6.70 -28.15 14.26
N TRP A 239 -6.34 -26.89 14.45
CA TRP A 239 -5.38 -26.20 13.59
C TRP A 239 -4.00 -26.80 13.83
N ASN A 240 -3.61 -27.70 12.98
CA ASN A 240 -2.25 -28.22 12.95
C ASN A 240 -1.45 -27.40 11.94
N SER A 241 -0.47 -26.64 12.42
CA SER A 241 0.41 -25.83 11.55
C SER A 241 1.13 -26.67 10.49
N THR A 242 1.32 -27.98 10.73
CA THR A 242 1.93 -28.89 9.76
C THR A 242 1.01 -29.22 8.58
N GLU A 243 -0.30 -28.96 8.69
CA GLU A 243 -1.26 -29.27 7.63
C GLU A 243 -1.36 -28.19 6.55
N PHE A 244 -1.04 -26.94 6.88
CA PHE A 244 -1.09 -25.84 5.89
C PHE A 244 0.23 -25.12 5.68
N ILE A 245 1.29 -25.46 6.41
CA ILE A 245 2.63 -24.94 6.10
C ILE A 245 3.42 -26.05 5.42
N ASP A 246 3.60 -25.91 4.11
CA ASP A 246 4.51 -26.77 3.35
C ASP A 246 5.97 -26.39 3.68
N ARG A 247 6.58 -27.19 4.57
CA ARG A 247 7.96 -26.97 5.01
C ARG A 247 8.98 -27.17 3.89
N GLU A 248 8.70 -28.03 2.93
CA GLU A 248 9.60 -28.22 1.76
C GLU A 248 9.54 -27.02 0.83
N ALA A 249 8.34 -26.48 0.59
CA ALA A 249 8.17 -25.26 -0.18
C ALA A 249 8.84 -24.07 0.52
N LEU A 250 8.66 -23.96 1.85
CA LEU A 250 9.29 -22.88 2.64
C LEU A 250 10.83 -22.88 2.53
N CYS A 251 11.46 -24.07 2.52
CA CYS A 251 12.90 -24.19 2.34
C CYS A 251 13.40 -23.84 0.93
N LYS A 252 12.50 -23.80 -0.06
CA LYS A 252 12.83 -23.47 -1.47
C LYS A 252 12.58 -21.98 -1.80
N ILE A 253 11.92 -21.23 -0.91
CA ILE A 253 11.65 -19.82 -1.11
C ILE A 253 12.98 -19.04 -1.22
N THR A 254 13.03 -18.11 -2.17
CA THR A 254 14.16 -17.17 -2.28
C THR A 254 14.38 -16.41 -0.98
N PRO A 255 15.62 -16.09 -0.60
CA PRO A 255 15.89 -15.40 0.66
C PRO A 255 15.35 -13.95 0.70
N PHE A 256 14.93 -13.40 -0.44
CA PHE A 256 14.37 -12.05 -0.54
C PHE A 256 12.95 -12.10 -1.13
N ILE A 257 12.18 -11.06 -0.91
CA ILE A 257 10.83 -10.93 -1.45
C ILE A 257 10.92 -10.54 -2.92
N GLU A 258 10.38 -11.36 -3.80
CA GLU A 258 10.24 -11.06 -5.22
C GLU A 258 9.04 -10.11 -5.43
N MET A 259 9.11 -9.24 -6.46
CA MET A 259 8.00 -8.33 -6.74
C MET A 259 6.72 -9.08 -7.15
N ASP A 260 6.87 -10.27 -7.73
CA ASP A 260 5.73 -11.11 -8.12
C ASP A 260 4.96 -11.64 -6.91
N GLU A 261 5.62 -11.89 -5.77
CA GLU A 261 4.95 -12.29 -4.51
C GLU A 261 3.95 -11.23 -4.03
N ILE A 262 4.20 -9.95 -4.33
CA ILE A 262 3.36 -8.84 -3.89
C ILE A 262 2.52 -8.22 -5.00
N SER A 263 2.62 -8.73 -6.23
CA SER A 263 1.90 -8.19 -7.41
C SER A 263 0.38 -8.23 -7.25
N VAL A 264 -0.16 -9.19 -6.50
CA VAL A 264 -1.60 -9.29 -6.20
C VAL A 264 -2.15 -8.05 -5.48
N PHE A 265 -1.29 -7.27 -4.82
CA PHE A 265 -1.65 -6.04 -4.10
C PHE A 265 -1.51 -4.77 -4.95
N GLU A 266 -1.08 -4.88 -6.21
CA GLU A 266 -0.89 -3.71 -7.10
C GLU A 266 -2.20 -2.98 -7.39
N TYR A 267 -3.32 -3.69 -7.38
CA TYR A 267 -4.65 -3.18 -7.70
C TYR A 267 -5.53 -2.89 -6.47
N CYS A 268 -4.94 -2.88 -5.27
CA CYS A 268 -5.68 -2.68 -4.01
C CYS A 268 -5.79 -1.21 -3.57
#